data_616de60d5b2b9e43e2504e75a1809362
#
_entry.id   616de60d5b2b9e43e2504e75a1809362
#
_cell.length_a   1.000
_cell.length_b   1.000
_cell.length_c   1.000
_cell.angle_alpha   90.00
_cell.angle_beta   90.00
_cell.angle_gamma   90.00
#
_symmetry.space_group_name_H-M   'P 1'
#
loop_
_entity.id
_entity.type
_entity.pdbx_description
1 polymer ?
#
loop_
_entity_poly.entity_id
_entity_poly.type
_entity_poly.pdbx_seq_one_letter_code
_entity_poly.pdbx_strand_id
1 'polypeptide(L)'
;MNERVWEVFRQEDEGDPMIHAGNVNAPDGELAMYYAREFYGRRGESHRLWIVPRDAITELDDPDLLKPPFDRSHKKPGGYIIKHKLEAAKQRAAADTPE
;
A
#
# COMPACT_ATOMS: atom_id res chain seq x y z
N MET A 1 5.11 12.71 -22.74
CA MET A 1 3.99 12.61 -21.84
C MET A 1 4.30 11.65 -20.76
N ASN A 2 4.10 12.06 -19.57
CA ASN A 2 4.54 11.29 -18.43
C ASN A 2 3.37 10.55 -17.83
N GLU A 3 3.06 9.40 -18.39
CA GLU A 3 2.06 8.55 -17.77
C GLU A 3 2.63 7.95 -16.50
N ARG A 4 1.80 7.88 -15.49
CA ARG A 4 2.15 7.30 -14.21
C ARG A 4 1.30 6.08 -13.98
N VAL A 5 1.80 5.15 -13.18
CA VAL A 5 1.04 3.98 -12.78
C VAL A 5 0.25 4.33 -11.54
N TRP A 6 -1.03 4.05 -11.54
CA TRP A 6 -1.93 4.28 -10.42
C TRP A 6 -2.47 2.94 -9.97
N GLU A 7 -2.26 2.62 -8.71
CA GLU A 7 -2.81 1.39 -8.15
C GLU A 7 -4.27 1.63 -7.81
N VAL A 8 -5.09 0.64 -8.10
CA VAL A 8 -6.54 0.74 -7.88
C VAL A 8 -6.94 -0.23 -6.79
N PHE A 9 -7.70 0.26 -5.83
CA PHE A 9 -8.28 -0.55 -4.77
C PHE A 9 -9.78 -0.44 -4.85
N ARG A 10 -10.46 -1.52 -4.54
CA ARG A 10 -11.92 -1.52 -4.59
C ARG A 10 -12.50 -2.21 -3.37
N GLN A 11 -13.68 -1.75 -3.00
CA GLN A 11 -14.53 -2.40 -2.02
C GLN A 11 -15.73 -2.95 -2.79
N GLU A 12 -15.95 -4.23 -2.72
CA GLU A 12 -17.03 -4.85 -3.49
C GLU A 12 -18.39 -4.49 -2.93
N ASP A 13 -18.56 -4.66 -1.62
CA ASP A 13 -19.81 -4.34 -0.95
C ASP A 13 -19.53 -3.50 0.27
N GLU A 14 -20.56 -2.80 0.72
CA GLU A 14 -20.45 -1.99 1.92
C GLU A 14 -20.00 -2.87 3.08
N GLY A 15 -19.01 -2.39 3.82
CA GLY A 15 -18.47 -3.15 4.94
C GLY A 15 -17.32 -4.06 4.59
N ASP A 16 -17.11 -4.36 3.32
CA ASP A 16 -15.99 -5.18 2.91
C ASP A 16 -14.69 -4.38 2.97
N PRO A 17 -13.55 -5.06 3.11
CA PRO A 17 -12.28 -4.36 3.07
C PRO A 17 -11.97 -3.85 1.67
N MET A 18 -11.14 -2.80 1.61
CA MET A 18 -10.59 -2.36 0.35
C MET A 18 -9.51 -3.34 -0.07
N ILE A 19 -9.61 -3.85 -1.27
CA ILE A 19 -8.63 -4.81 -1.79
C ILE A 19 -8.00 -4.27 -3.06
N HIS A 20 -6.78 -4.66 -3.29
CA HIS A 20 -6.08 -4.27 -4.51
C HIS A 20 -6.71 -4.94 -5.71
N ALA A 21 -7.17 -4.15 -6.66
CA ALA A 21 -7.85 -4.68 -7.83
C ALA A 21 -6.94 -4.73 -9.06
N GLY A 22 -5.99 -3.82 -9.14
CA GLY A 22 -5.10 -3.75 -10.27
C GLY A 22 -4.49 -2.37 -10.39
N ASN A 23 -4.19 -1.97 -11.62
CA ASN A 23 -3.62 -0.65 -11.83
C ASN A 23 -4.06 -0.09 -13.17
N VAL A 24 -3.86 1.21 -13.34
CA VAL A 24 -4.09 1.88 -14.61
C VAL A 24 -2.94 2.84 -14.85
N ASN A 25 -2.74 3.17 -16.11
CA ASN A 25 -1.74 4.16 -16.49
C ASN A 25 -2.47 5.44 -16.91
N ALA A 26 -2.07 6.55 -16.33
CA ALA A 26 -2.68 7.84 -16.66
C ALA A 26 -1.74 8.95 -16.28
N PRO A 27 -1.81 10.08 -16.97
CA PRO A 27 -0.95 11.22 -16.66
C PRO A 27 -1.35 11.96 -15.38
N ASP A 28 -2.59 11.86 -14.97
CA ASP A 28 -3.08 12.56 -13.78
C ASP A 28 -4.16 11.74 -13.09
N GLY A 29 -4.54 12.20 -11.89
CA GLY A 29 -5.50 11.48 -11.08
C GLY A 29 -6.91 11.48 -11.65
N GLU A 30 -7.26 12.52 -12.39
CA GLU A 30 -8.59 12.60 -12.97
C GLU A 30 -8.81 11.51 -14.00
N LEU A 31 -7.86 11.37 -14.93
CA LEU A 31 -7.92 10.31 -15.90
C LEU A 31 -7.75 8.94 -15.27
N ALA A 32 -6.89 8.85 -14.25
CA ALA A 32 -6.71 7.58 -13.55
C ALA A 32 -8.02 7.12 -12.92
N MET A 33 -8.77 8.01 -12.31
CA MET A 33 -10.05 7.67 -11.72
C MET A 33 -11.07 7.27 -12.79
N TYR A 34 -11.05 7.97 -13.91
CA TYR A 34 -11.92 7.62 -15.01
C TYR A 34 -11.66 6.18 -15.50
N TYR A 35 -10.39 5.85 -15.70
CA TYR A 35 -10.02 4.50 -16.14
C TYR A 35 -10.32 3.47 -15.06
N ALA A 36 -10.07 3.80 -13.81
CA ALA A 36 -10.38 2.88 -12.73
C ALA A 36 -11.87 2.57 -12.69
N ARG A 37 -12.69 3.58 -12.87
CA ARG A 37 -14.13 3.39 -12.92
C ARG A 37 -14.53 2.52 -14.11
N GLU A 38 -13.91 2.73 -15.27
CA GLU A 38 -14.23 1.96 -16.45
C GLU A 38 -13.84 0.49 -16.32
N PHE A 39 -12.73 0.22 -15.69
CA PHE A 39 -12.21 -1.14 -15.60
C PHE A 39 -12.69 -1.88 -14.36
N TYR A 40 -12.96 -1.18 -13.27
CA TYR A 40 -13.23 -1.84 -11.99
C TYR A 40 -14.52 -1.40 -11.32
N GLY A 41 -15.21 -0.40 -11.86
CA GLY A 41 -16.40 0.12 -11.22
C GLY A 41 -17.64 0.11 -12.09
N ARG A 42 -17.51 -0.38 -13.30
CA ARG A 42 -18.62 -0.43 -14.22
C ARG A 42 -19.63 -1.48 -13.74
N ARG A 43 -20.91 -1.21 -13.96
CA ARG A 43 -21.98 -2.16 -13.65
C ARG A 43 -22.14 -2.44 -12.17
N GLY A 44 -21.71 -1.52 -11.33
CA GLY A 44 -21.88 -1.69 -9.90
C GLY A 44 -21.01 -2.76 -9.27
N GLU A 45 -19.90 -3.07 -9.90
CA GLU A 45 -18.99 -4.08 -9.37
C GLU A 45 -18.28 -3.66 -8.11
N SER A 46 -18.25 -2.37 -7.85
CA SER A 46 -17.53 -1.84 -6.71
C SER A 46 -18.38 -0.81 -5.98
N HIS A 47 -18.36 -0.88 -4.67
CA HIS A 47 -19.03 0.10 -3.83
C HIS A 47 -18.16 1.35 -3.67
N ARG A 48 -16.84 1.17 -3.55
CA ARG A 48 -15.89 2.26 -3.42
C ARG A 48 -14.64 1.94 -4.24
N LEU A 49 -14.01 2.98 -4.75
CA LEU A 49 -12.76 2.86 -5.48
C LEU A 49 -11.77 3.85 -4.94
N TRP A 50 -10.55 3.41 -4.73
CA TRP A 50 -9.43 4.28 -4.39
C TRP A 50 -8.40 4.16 -5.50
N ILE A 51 -7.74 5.25 -5.80
CA ILE A 51 -6.55 5.23 -6.62
C ILE A 51 -5.42 5.90 -5.86
N VAL A 52 -4.22 5.41 -6.09
CA VAL A 52 -3.03 6.00 -5.48
C VAL A 52 -1.89 5.86 -6.48
N PRO A 53 -1.12 6.94 -6.72
CA PRO A 53 0.03 6.80 -7.60
C PRO A 53 1.03 5.83 -6.98
N ARG A 54 1.55 4.93 -7.81
CA ARG A 54 2.46 3.90 -7.30
C ARG A 54 3.65 4.50 -6.57
N ASP A 55 4.15 5.63 -7.04
CA ASP A 55 5.31 6.25 -6.42
C ASP A 55 5.01 6.87 -5.05
N ALA A 56 3.74 6.95 -4.68
CA ALA A 56 3.37 7.41 -3.34
C ALA A 56 3.32 6.26 -2.33
N ILE A 57 3.49 5.04 -2.79
CA ILE A 57 3.49 3.87 -1.91
C ILE A 57 4.89 3.68 -1.39
N THR A 58 5.01 3.61 -0.08
CA THR A 58 6.30 3.33 0.55
C THR A 58 6.38 1.84 0.83
N GLU A 59 7.41 1.24 0.32
CA GLU A 59 7.62 -0.19 0.50
C GLU A 59 8.65 -0.43 1.59
N LEU A 60 8.33 -1.35 2.47
CA LEU A 60 9.31 -1.80 3.46
C LEU A 60 10.19 -2.85 2.79
N ASP A 61 11.40 -2.46 2.46
CA ASP A 61 12.29 -3.32 1.69
C ASP A 61 13.34 -4.02 2.53
N ASP A 62 13.18 -4.02 3.85
CA ASP A 62 14.07 -4.76 4.74
C ASP A 62 13.43 -6.12 5.01
N PRO A 63 13.94 -7.19 4.42
CA PRO A 63 13.31 -8.50 4.58
C PRO A 63 13.33 -9.00 6.01
N ASP A 64 14.27 -8.54 6.83
CA ASP A 64 14.30 -8.96 8.23
C ASP A 64 13.10 -8.48 9.01
N LEU A 65 12.55 -7.33 8.66
CA LEU A 65 11.38 -6.80 9.34
C LEU A 65 10.09 -7.50 8.92
N LEU A 66 10.12 -8.21 7.81
CA LEU A 66 8.94 -8.90 7.30
C LEU A 66 8.91 -10.37 7.68
N LYS A 67 9.97 -10.88 8.29
CA LYS A 67 9.99 -12.26 8.73
C LYS A 67 9.15 -12.43 9.97
N PRO A 68 8.51 -13.58 10.15
CA PRO A 68 7.74 -13.83 11.37
C PRO A 68 8.66 -13.73 12.59
N PRO A 69 8.21 -13.07 13.66
CA PRO A 69 9.03 -12.92 14.87
C PRO A 69 9.29 -14.23 15.59
N PHE A 70 8.64 -15.32 15.18
CA PHE A 70 8.76 -16.60 15.84
C PHE A 70 9.56 -17.61 15.06
N ASP A 71 10.46 -17.17 14.23
CA ASP A 71 11.36 -18.08 13.56
C ASP A 71 12.32 -18.63 14.60
N ARG A 72 12.09 -19.90 14.99
CA ARG A 72 12.83 -20.52 16.07
C ARG A 72 14.28 -20.73 15.77
N SER A 73 14.64 -20.71 14.53
CA SER A 73 16.05 -20.87 14.16
C SER A 73 16.86 -19.67 14.57
N HIS A 74 16.20 -18.59 15.01
CA HIS A 74 16.87 -17.33 15.32
C HIS A 74 16.70 -16.93 16.76
N LYS A 75 17.02 -17.80 17.67
CA LYS A 75 17.04 -17.44 19.09
C LYS A 75 18.26 -16.60 19.45
N LYS A 76 18.77 -15.88 18.50
CA LYS A 76 19.99 -15.12 18.71
C LYS A 76 19.64 -13.64 18.84
N PRO A 77 20.63 -12.81 19.19
CA PRO A 77 20.41 -11.39 19.37
C PRO A 77 19.82 -10.66 18.18
N GLY A 78 19.63 -11.33 17.06
CA GLY A 78 18.99 -10.74 15.91
C GLY A 78 17.63 -10.11 16.21
N GLY A 79 16.92 -10.63 17.22
CA GLY A 79 15.65 -10.04 17.61
C GLY A 79 15.78 -8.63 18.13
N TYR A 80 16.90 -8.31 18.75
CA TYR A 80 17.16 -6.94 19.19
C TYR A 80 17.29 -5.99 18.02
N ILE A 81 17.98 -6.44 16.99
CA ILE A 81 18.19 -5.60 15.82
C ILE A 81 16.85 -5.28 15.15
N ILE A 82 15.99 -6.27 15.05
CA ILE A 82 14.67 -6.07 14.46
C ILE A 82 13.85 -5.08 15.29
N LYS A 83 13.91 -5.22 16.61
CA LYS A 83 13.19 -4.31 17.49
C LYS A 83 13.65 -2.87 17.31
N HIS A 84 14.96 -2.67 17.24
CA HIS A 84 15.51 -1.35 17.04
C HIS A 84 15.10 -0.76 15.69
N LYS A 85 15.08 -1.58 14.65
CA LYS A 85 14.65 -1.13 13.34
C LYS A 85 13.19 -0.69 13.35
N LEU A 86 12.35 -1.44 14.04
CA LEU A 86 10.94 -1.09 14.13
C LEU A 86 10.74 0.20 14.93
N GLU A 87 11.48 0.37 16.01
CA GLU A 87 11.38 1.59 16.79
C GLU A 87 11.85 2.80 15.98
N ALA A 88 12.94 2.66 15.27
CA ALA A 88 13.42 3.73 14.41
C ALA A 88 12.42 4.07 13.33
N ALA A 89 11.78 3.08 12.75
CA ALA A 89 10.76 3.30 11.74
C ALA A 89 9.54 4.02 12.31
N LYS A 90 9.13 3.64 13.52
CA LYS A 90 8.03 4.32 14.18
C LYS A 90 8.35 5.78 14.50
N GLN A 91 9.55 6.03 14.93
CA GLN A 91 9.98 7.40 15.21
C GLN A 91 10.00 8.25 13.95
N ARG A 92 10.48 7.68 12.86
CA ARG A 92 10.48 8.40 11.59
C ARG A 92 9.06 8.69 11.11
N ALA A 93 8.18 7.70 11.23
CA ALA A 93 6.79 7.88 10.83
C ALA A 93 6.11 8.96 11.67
N ALA A 94 6.38 8.97 12.98
CA ALA A 94 5.83 10.00 13.85
C ALA A 94 6.35 11.38 13.48
N ALA A 95 7.63 11.47 13.14
CA ALA A 95 8.23 12.74 12.76
C ALA A 95 7.70 13.25 11.42
N ASP A 96 7.37 12.34 10.53
CA ASP A 96 6.89 12.69 9.20
C ASP A 96 5.39 12.95 9.14
N THR A 97 4.66 12.63 10.20
CA THR A 97 3.22 12.81 10.21
C THR A 97 2.89 14.27 10.46
N PRO A 98 2.29 14.97 9.51
CA PRO A 98 1.85 16.35 9.74
C PRO A 98 0.67 16.37 10.68
N GLU A 99 0.68 17.31 11.56
CA GLU A 99 -0.41 17.50 12.52
C GLU A 99 -1.52 18.34 11.97
#